data_f4b6007d174efc831ac6e495f09da0fe
#
_entry.id   f4b6007d174efc831ac6e495f09da0fe
#
_cell.length_a   1.000
_cell.length_b   1.000
_cell.length_c   1.000
_cell.angle_alpha   90.00
_cell.angle_beta   90.00
_cell.angle_gamma   90.00
#
_symmetry.space_group_name_H-M   'P 1'
#
loop_
_entity.id
_entity.type
_entity.pdbx_description
1 polymer ?
#
loop_
_entity_poly.entity_id
_entity_poly.type
_entity_poly.pdbx_seq_one_letter_code
_entity_poly.pdbx_strand_id
1 'polypeptide(L)' 'MYEHLRELREDKGLSQKDIANLLKVHQTTYSDYELGKLNIPISALIKLSVFHGTSIDYLLDQTETFQPYERKTKK' A
#
# COMPACT_ATOMS: atom_id res chain seq x y z
N MET A 1 3.51 11.41 -5.60
CA MET A 1 3.72 9.96 -5.77
C MET A 1 4.09 9.33 -4.44
N TYR A 2 3.57 8.15 -4.19
CA TYR A 2 3.89 7.41 -2.97
C TYR A 2 5.03 6.46 -3.27
N GLU A 3 6.25 6.89 -2.97
CA GLU A 3 7.46 6.13 -3.32
C GLU A 3 7.51 4.79 -2.61
N HIS A 4 7.15 4.75 -1.32
CA HIS A 4 7.22 3.49 -0.58
C HIS A 4 6.27 2.45 -1.17
N LEU A 5 5.09 2.89 -1.59
CA LEU A 5 4.10 1.96 -2.15
C LEU A 5 4.65 1.29 -3.40
N ARG A 6 5.26 2.09 -4.28
CA ARG A 6 5.87 1.54 -5.49
C ARG A 6 7.06 0.65 -5.17
N GLU A 7 7.93 1.09 -4.27
CA GLU A 7 9.11 0.32 -3.91
C GLU A 7 8.76 -1.04 -3.32
N LEU A 8 7.76 -1.06 -2.44
CA LEU A 8 7.32 -2.32 -1.85
C LEU A 8 6.82 -3.29 -2.92
N ARG A 9 6.08 -2.78 -3.87
CA ARG A 9 5.57 -3.60 -4.97
C ARG A 9 6.73 -4.14 -5.80
N GLU A 10 7.67 -3.27 -6.16
CA GLU A 10 8.79 -3.67 -7.00
C GLU A 10 9.70 -4.65 -6.28
N ASP A 11 9.90 -4.47 -4.97
CA ASP A 11 10.72 -5.38 -4.19
C ASP A 11 10.17 -6.80 -4.20
N LYS A 12 8.85 -6.95 -4.33
CA LYS A 12 8.22 -8.26 -4.42
C LYS A 12 8.16 -8.79 -5.85
N GLY A 13 8.68 -8.01 -6.81
CA GLY A 13 8.64 -8.40 -8.21
C GLY A 13 7.25 -8.39 -8.80
N LEU A 14 6.37 -7.55 -8.27
CA LEU A 14 4.97 -7.51 -8.69
C LEU A 14 4.72 -6.34 -9.61
N SER A 15 3.82 -6.54 -10.57
CA SER A 15 3.38 -5.48 -11.45
C SER A 15 2.24 -4.70 -10.81
N GLN A 16 1.93 -3.54 -11.40
CA GLN A 16 0.76 -2.79 -10.96
C GLN A 16 -0.51 -3.59 -11.16
N LYS A 17 -0.56 -4.40 -12.21
CA LYS A 17 -1.71 -5.24 -12.46
C LYS A 17 -1.90 -6.27 -11.36
N ASP A 18 -0.79 -6.82 -10.85
CA ASP A 18 -0.86 -7.80 -9.77
C ASP A 18 -1.52 -7.20 -8.54
N ILE A 19 -1.12 -5.99 -8.18
CA ILE A 19 -1.70 -5.34 -7.00
C ILE A 19 -3.14 -4.92 -7.28
N ALA A 20 -3.41 -4.45 -8.50
CA ALA A 20 -4.78 -4.09 -8.87
C ALA A 20 -5.70 -5.30 -8.72
N ASN A 21 -5.23 -6.48 -9.12
CA ASN A 21 -6.02 -7.71 -8.96
C ASN A 21 -6.23 -8.02 -7.47
N LEU A 22 -5.22 -7.82 -6.66
CA LEU A 22 -5.34 -8.02 -5.21
C LEU A 22 -6.42 -7.14 -4.63
N LEU A 23 -6.48 -5.89 -5.08
CA LEU A 23 -7.45 -4.91 -4.58
C LEU A 23 -8.76 -4.95 -5.34
N LYS A 24 -8.84 -5.74 -6.41
CA LYS A 24 -10.04 -5.86 -7.26
C LYS A 24 -10.43 -4.52 -7.89
N VAL A 25 -9.42 -3.83 -8.39
CA VAL A 25 -9.62 -2.57 -9.12
C VAL A 25 -8.91 -2.67 -10.46
N HIS A 26 -9.18 -1.72 -11.34
CA HIS A 26 -8.47 -1.65 -12.63
C HIS A 26 -7.02 -1.24 -12.42
N GLN A 27 -6.15 -1.68 -13.33
CA GLN A 27 -4.74 -1.33 -13.25
C GLN A 27 -4.53 0.18 -13.27
N THR A 28 -5.29 0.90 -14.09
CA THR A 28 -5.15 2.36 -14.13
C THR A 28 -5.54 3.00 -12.82
N THR A 29 -6.54 2.44 -12.13
CA THR A 29 -6.93 2.93 -10.81
C THR A 29 -5.79 2.77 -9.83
N TYR A 30 -5.18 1.59 -9.80
CA TYR A 30 -4.06 1.36 -8.90
C TYR A 30 -2.87 2.25 -9.26
N SER A 31 -2.60 2.42 -10.56
CA SER A 31 -1.54 3.32 -11.00
C SER A 31 -1.76 4.72 -10.46
N ASP A 32 -3.00 5.19 -10.51
CA ASP A 32 -3.33 6.53 -9.98
C ASP A 32 -3.17 6.60 -8.47
N TYR A 33 -3.37 5.47 -7.77
CA TYR A 33 -3.06 5.43 -6.33
C TYR A 33 -1.58 5.68 -6.08
N GLU A 34 -0.71 4.97 -6.81
CA GLU A 34 0.74 5.15 -6.63
C GLU A 34 1.18 6.57 -6.97
N LEU A 35 0.58 7.14 -8.00
CA LEU A 35 0.92 8.49 -8.44
C LEU A 35 0.33 9.59 -7.55
N GLY A 36 -0.57 9.22 -6.64
CA GLY A 36 -1.22 10.21 -5.79
C GLY A 36 -2.31 11.00 -6.49
N LYS A 37 -2.74 10.55 -7.66
CA LYS A 37 -3.80 11.23 -8.42
C LYS A 37 -5.19 10.90 -7.91
N LEU A 38 -5.32 9.80 -7.18
CA LEU A 38 -6.59 9.32 -6.69
C LEU A 38 -6.43 8.94 -5.23
N ASN A 39 -7.39 9.31 -4.40
CA ASN A 39 -7.34 8.92 -2.99
C ASN A 39 -7.51 7.42 -2.86
N ILE A 40 -6.68 6.82 -2.02
CA ILE A 40 -6.74 5.38 -1.78
C ILE A 40 -7.80 5.13 -0.71
N PRO A 41 -8.83 4.33 -0.99
CA PRO A 41 -9.83 4.02 0.03
C PRO A 41 -9.19 3.37 1.26
N ILE A 42 -9.79 3.62 2.42
CA ILE A 42 -9.24 3.08 3.67
C ILE A 42 -9.16 1.56 3.62
N SER A 43 -10.17 0.90 3.06
CA SER A 43 -10.14 -0.56 2.97
C SER A 43 -8.96 -1.06 2.14
N ALA A 44 -8.61 -0.34 1.07
CA ALA A 44 -7.46 -0.70 0.26
C ALA A 44 -6.16 -0.46 1.01
N LEU A 45 -6.08 0.64 1.78
CA LEU A 45 -4.90 0.92 2.58
C LEU A 45 -4.66 -0.17 3.61
N ILE A 46 -5.72 -0.61 4.28
CA ILE A 46 -5.60 -1.69 5.26
C ILE A 46 -5.11 -2.96 4.58
N LYS A 47 -5.69 -3.31 3.45
CA LYS A 47 -5.29 -4.51 2.73
C LYS A 47 -3.83 -4.43 2.31
N LEU A 48 -3.40 -3.29 1.81
CA LEU A 48 -2.01 -3.10 1.39
C LEU A 48 -1.06 -3.16 2.58
N SER A 49 -1.44 -2.59 3.72
CA SER A 49 -0.58 -2.61 4.89
C SER A 49 -0.38 -4.04 5.39
N VAL A 50 -1.43 -4.85 5.38
CA VAL A 50 -1.34 -6.26 5.77
C VAL A 50 -0.49 -7.01 4.75
N PHE A 51 -0.76 -6.80 3.48
CA PHE A 51 -0.05 -7.51 2.41
C PHE A 51 1.45 -7.23 2.45
N HIS A 52 1.82 -5.97 2.65
CA HIS A 52 3.23 -5.58 2.68
C HIS A 52 3.86 -5.70 4.07
N GLY A 53 3.06 -5.94 5.09
CA GLY A 53 3.58 -6.10 6.45
C GLY A 53 4.13 -4.82 7.03
N THR A 54 3.50 -3.68 6.75
CA THR A 54 3.98 -2.40 7.24
C THR A 54 2.79 -1.51 7.62
N SER A 55 3.07 -0.31 8.10
CA SER A 55 2.03 0.61 8.51
C SER A 55 1.45 1.37 7.32
N ILE A 56 0.24 1.88 7.47
CA ILE A 56 -0.36 2.75 6.48
C ILE A 56 0.48 4.01 6.33
N ASP A 57 1.02 4.52 7.43
CA ASP A 57 1.88 5.71 7.37
C ASP A 57 3.07 5.48 6.45
N TYR A 58 3.69 4.30 6.54
CA TYR A 58 4.81 4.00 5.66
C TYR A 58 4.38 3.94 4.20
N LEU A 59 3.21 3.34 3.94
CA LEU A 59 2.70 3.27 2.57
C LEU A 59 2.53 4.66 1.96
N LEU A 60 2.14 5.63 2.78
CA LEU A 60 1.84 6.99 2.33
C LEU A 60 3.03 7.93 2.51
N ASP A 61 4.23 7.38 2.73
CA ASP A 61 5.47 8.17 2.86
C ASP A 61 5.44 9.14 4.04
N GLN A 62 4.64 8.82 5.07
CA GLN A 62 4.55 9.68 6.25
C GLN A 62 5.59 9.33 7.30
N THR A 63 6.31 8.24 7.12
CA THR A 63 7.37 7.80 8.01
C THR A 63 8.36 6.97 7.23
N GLU A 64 9.62 6.95 7.65
CA GLU A 64 10.63 6.08 7.06
C GLU A 64 10.77 4.78 7.84
N THR A 65 9.99 4.60 8.89
CA THR A 65 10.04 3.39 9.69
C THR A 65 9.18 2.31 9.06
N PHE A 66 9.82 1.29 8.50
CA PHE A 66 9.10 0.19 7.85
C PHE A 66 8.29 -0.64 8.84
N GLN A 67 8.80 -0.83 10.04
CA GLN A 67 8.16 -1.71 11.03
C GLN A 67 6.75 -1.21 11.33
N PRO A 68 5.75 -2.09 11.29
CA PRO A 68 4.39 -1.65 11.58
C PRO A 68 4.28 -1.26 13.04
N TYR A 69 3.34 -0.35 13.30
CA TYR A 69 3.07 0.04 14.67
C TYR A 69 2.58 -1.16 15.44
N GLU A 70 2.90 -1.17 16.73
CA GLU A 70 2.42 -2.23 17.61
C GLU A 70 0.92 -2.16 17.69
N ARG A 71 0.26 -3.29 17.42
CA ARG A 71 -1.17 -3.33 17.48
C ARG A 71 -1.63 -3.47 18.91
N LYS A 72 -2.75 -2.82 19.21
CA LYS A 72 -3.38 -3.05 20.48
C LYS A 72 -3.88 -4.46 20.53
N THR A 73 -3.55 -5.15 21.61
CA THR A 73 -4.00 -6.51 21.78
C THR A 73 -5.29 -6.53 22.57
N LYS A 74 -6.16 -7.42 22.15
CA LYS A 74 -7.36 -7.68 22.92
C LYS A 74 -7.04 -8.53 24.10
N LYS A 75 -7.62 -8.21 25.19
CA LYS A 75 -7.45 -9.02 26.38
C LYS A 75 -8.63 -9.87 26.64
#